data_12d4dc603a9bcba0358bdc1bcd672bb9
#
_entry.id   12d4dc603a9bcba0358bdc1bcd672bb9
#
_cell.length_a   1.000
_cell.length_b   1.000
_cell.length_c   1.000
_cell.angle_alpha   90.00
_cell.angle_beta   90.00
_cell.angle_gamma   90.00
#
_symmetry.space_group_name_H-M   'P 1'
#
loop_
_entity.id
_entity.type
_entity.pdbx_description
1 polymer ?
#
loop_
_entity_poly.entity_id
_entity_poly.type
_entity_poly.pdbx_seq_one_letter_code
_entity_poly.pdbx_strand_id
1 'polypeptide(L)'
;MNKTIEYQVLKIRMGDVEDPDLMVASPIYEWQQTDKGKYIMENSKPEPMWVRNFDTNTYGYIYKIKAYLTPEQLTYYRLKFE
;
A
#
# COMPACT_ATOMS: atom_id res chain seq x y z
N MET A 1 2.93 15.23 20.69
CA MET A 1 3.56 14.40 19.66
C MET A 1 2.50 13.59 18.93
N ASN A 2 2.45 13.75 17.61
CA ASN A 2 1.51 13.00 16.81
C ASN A 2 2.05 11.60 16.55
N LYS A 3 1.37 10.60 17.09
CA LYS A 3 1.70 9.22 16.80
C LYS A 3 0.98 8.79 15.54
N THR A 4 1.69 8.12 14.66
CA THR A 4 1.09 7.53 13.48
C THR A 4 0.79 6.06 13.72
N ILE A 5 -0.23 5.58 13.01
CA ILE A 5 -0.64 4.18 13.04
C ILE A 5 -0.25 3.55 11.71
N GLU A 6 0.42 2.40 11.76
CA GLU A 6 0.71 1.64 10.55
C GLU A 6 -0.57 0.97 10.05
N TYR A 7 -0.89 1.19 8.78
CA TYR A 7 -2.10 0.66 8.18
C TYR A 7 -1.82 0.15 6.78
N GLN A 8 -2.23 -1.08 6.49
CA GLN A 8 -2.06 -1.65 5.15
C GLN A 8 -3.13 -1.07 4.22
N VAL A 9 -2.68 -0.32 3.23
CA VAL A 9 -3.58 0.40 2.31
C VAL A 9 -3.76 -0.30 0.98
N LEU A 10 -2.84 -1.21 0.63
CA LEU A 10 -2.92 -1.92 -0.64
C LEU A 10 -2.25 -3.28 -0.51
N LYS A 11 -2.83 -4.28 -1.17
CA LYS A 11 -2.26 -5.62 -1.28
C LYS A 11 -2.39 -6.06 -2.73
N ILE A 12 -1.26 -6.42 -3.34
CA ILE A 12 -1.24 -6.86 -4.73
C ILE A 12 -0.66 -8.28 -4.79
N ARG A 13 -1.39 -9.19 -5.40
CA ARG A 13 -0.94 -10.57 -5.63
C ARG A 13 -0.43 -10.66 -7.06
N MET A 14 0.84 -11.04 -7.20
CA MET A 14 1.49 -11.08 -8.51
C MET A 14 1.58 -12.48 -9.12
N GLY A 15 1.44 -13.52 -8.33
CA GLY A 15 1.70 -14.85 -8.83
C GLY A 15 3.18 -15.12 -9.02
N ASP A 16 3.49 -16.21 -9.72
CA ASP A 16 4.88 -16.61 -9.97
C ASP A 16 5.35 -16.01 -11.28
N VAL A 17 5.99 -14.83 -11.19
CA VAL A 17 6.49 -14.09 -12.35
C VAL A 17 7.98 -13.91 -12.23
N GLU A 18 8.68 -13.78 -13.40
CA GLU A 18 10.13 -13.68 -13.42
C GLU A 18 10.66 -12.40 -12.78
N ASP A 19 9.97 -11.29 -13.00
CA ASP A 19 10.40 -9.99 -12.47
C ASP A 19 9.23 -9.31 -11.77
N PRO A 20 8.95 -9.71 -10.50
CA PRO A 20 7.80 -9.16 -9.79
C PRO A 20 7.91 -7.66 -9.54
N ASP A 21 9.12 -7.13 -9.31
CA ASP A 21 9.29 -5.71 -9.04
C ASP A 21 8.91 -4.88 -10.26
N LEU A 22 9.28 -5.33 -11.45
CA LEU A 22 8.91 -4.66 -12.69
C LEU A 22 7.40 -4.76 -12.96
N MET A 23 6.85 -5.95 -12.74
CA MET A 23 5.43 -6.19 -13.00
C MET A 23 4.52 -5.43 -12.05
N VAL A 24 4.95 -5.19 -10.80
CA VAL A 24 4.12 -4.49 -9.82
C VAL A 24 4.16 -2.97 -10.00
N ALA A 25 5.13 -2.46 -10.73
CA ALA A 25 5.29 -1.00 -10.90
C ALA A 25 4.04 -0.35 -11.49
N SER A 26 3.44 -0.96 -12.50
CA SER A 26 2.26 -0.41 -13.17
C SER A 26 1.02 -0.36 -12.25
N PRO A 27 0.62 -1.47 -11.58
CA PRO A 27 -0.49 -1.40 -10.63
C PRO A 27 -0.28 -0.38 -9.52
N ILE A 28 0.94 -0.25 -9.01
CA ILE A 28 1.20 0.72 -7.95
C ILE A 28 1.09 2.15 -8.50
N TYR A 29 1.64 2.39 -9.68
CA TYR A 29 1.52 3.72 -10.31
C TYR A 29 0.06 4.08 -10.52
N GLU A 30 -0.74 3.16 -11.02
CA GLU A 30 -2.17 3.39 -11.22
C GLU A 30 -2.88 3.71 -9.89
N TRP A 31 -2.55 2.95 -8.83
CA TRP A 31 -3.11 3.22 -7.51
C TRP A 31 -2.74 4.62 -7.02
N GLN A 32 -1.51 5.05 -7.26
CA GLN A 32 -1.05 6.38 -6.85
C GLN A 32 -1.83 7.50 -7.56
N GLN A 33 -2.44 7.21 -8.70
CA GLN A 33 -3.24 8.19 -9.44
C GLN A 33 -4.70 8.24 -8.96
N THR A 34 -5.15 7.27 -8.17
CA THR A 34 -6.49 7.30 -7.59
C THR A 34 -6.57 8.32 -6.46
N ASP A 35 -7.78 8.76 -6.12
CA ASP A 35 -7.97 9.71 -5.02
C ASP A 35 -7.45 9.15 -3.70
N LYS A 36 -7.74 7.89 -3.41
CA LYS A 36 -7.26 7.26 -2.18
C LYS A 36 -5.73 7.12 -2.16
N GLY A 37 -5.14 6.77 -3.29
CA GLY A 37 -3.68 6.67 -3.40
C GLY A 37 -3.01 8.01 -3.21
N LYS A 38 -3.54 9.06 -3.82
CA LYS A 38 -3.03 10.42 -3.65
C LYS A 38 -3.11 10.87 -2.19
N TYR A 39 -4.23 10.58 -1.52
CA TYR A 39 -4.37 10.94 -0.12
C TYR A 39 -3.30 10.27 0.73
N ILE A 40 -3.04 9.00 0.50
CA ILE A 40 -2.02 8.25 1.24
C ILE A 40 -0.62 8.81 0.96
N MET A 41 -0.30 9.06 -0.32
CA MET A 41 1.03 9.57 -0.68
C MET A 41 1.29 10.95 -0.07
N GLU A 42 0.26 11.79 0.06
CA GLU A 42 0.40 13.14 0.61
C GLU A 42 0.45 13.16 2.13
N ASN A 43 -0.22 12.21 2.81
CA ASN A 43 -0.43 12.28 4.25
C ASN A 43 0.40 11.30 5.06
N SER A 44 0.88 10.21 4.47
CA SER A 44 1.68 9.23 5.20
C SER A 44 3.02 9.82 5.62
N LYS A 45 3.35 9.67 6.90
CA LYS A 45 4.65 10.11 7.45
C LYS A 45 5.15 9.06 8.43
N PRO A 46 6.29 8.41 8.14
CA PRO A 46 7.11 8.55 6.93
C PRO A 46 6.39 8.08 5.66
N GLU A 47 7.10 8.13 4.54
CA GLU A 47 6.54 7.69 3.26
C GLU A 47 6.02 6.26 3.33
N PRO A 48 5.00 5.92 2.55
CA PRO A 48 4.49 4.55 2.54
C PRO A 48 5.60 3.54 2.23
N MET A 49 5.58 2.42 2.93
CA MET A 49 6.58 1.37 2.80
C MET A 49 6.00 0.20 2.01
N TRP A 50 6.82 -0.35 1.12
CA TRP A 50 6.47 -1.51 0.33
C TRP A 50 7.15 -2.74 0.92
N VAL A 51 6.36 -3.78 1.14
CA VAL A 51 6.88 -5.05 1.63
C VAL A 51 6.53 -6.13 0.60
N ARG A 52 7.56 -6.84 0.14
CA ARG A 52 7.39 -7.98 -0.76
C ARG A 52 7.57 -9.27 0.02
N ASN A 53 6.58 -10.15 -0.07
CA ASN A 53 6.64 -11.46 0.54
C ASN A 53 6.35 -12.53 -0.51
N PHE A 54 6.97 -13.70 -0.35
CA PHE A 54 6.64 -14.86 -1.17
C PHE A 54 5.62 -15.71 -0.42
N ASP A 55 4.50 -16.02 -1.09
CA ASP A 55 3.45 -16.85 -0.51
C ASP A 55 3.63 -18.28 -0.98
N THR A 56 4.01 -19.17 -0.07
CA THR A 56 4.23 -20.59 -0.38
C THR A 56 2.95 -21.33 -0.68
N ASN A 57 1.79 -20.84 -0.23
CA ASN A 57 0.50 -21.48 -0.48
C ASN A 57 0.04 -21.29 -1.92
N THR A 58 0.34 -20.15 -2.50
CA THR A 58 -0.08 -19.81 -3.88
C THR A 58 1.10 -19.77 -4.85
N TYR A 59 2.31 -19.97 -4.37
CA TYR A 59 3.56 -19.89 -5.15
C TYR A 59 3.66 -18.61 -5.93
N GLY A 60 3.47 -17.48 -5.23
CA GLY A 60 3.53 -16.18 -5.86
C GLY A 60 3.99 -15.10 -4.92
N TYR A 61 4.24 -13.93 -5.48
CA TYR A 61 4.65 -12.77 -4.70
C TYR A 61 3.45 -11.96 -4.28
N ILE A 62 3.53 -11.41 -3.06
CA ILE A 62 2.53 -10.51 -2.52
C ILE A 62 3.22 -9.22 -2.15
N TYR A 63 2.72 -8.11 -2.67
CA TYR A 63 3.17 -6.76 -2.29
C TYR A 63 2.14 -6.13 -1.37
N LYS A 64 2.63 -5.56 -0.28
CA LYS A 64 1.79 -4.83 0.67
C LYS A 64 2.34 -3.43 0.80
N ILE A 65 1.48 -2.44 0.71
CA ILE A 65 1.85 -1.05 0.94
C ILE A 65 1.27 -0.66 2.30
N LYS A 66 2.15 -0.21 3.18
CA LYS A 66 1.79 0.22 4.52
C LYS A 66 2.00 1.72 4.63
N ALA A 67 0.98 2.42 5.09
CA ALA A 67 1.02 3.85 5.30
C ALA A 67 1.05 4.15 6.80
N TYR A 68 1.51 5.33 7.14
CA TYR A 68 1.62 5.77 8.53
C TYR A 68 0.80 7.04 8.68
N LEU A 69 -0.37 6.90 9.30
CA LEU A 69 -1.36 7.97 9.40
C LEU A 69 -1.67 8.28 10.87
N THR A 70 -2.01 9.53 11.16
CA THR A 70 -2.56 9.87 12.47
C THR A 70 -3.94 9.22 12.62
N PRO A 71 -4.45 9.08 13.87
CA PRO A 71 -5.80 8.54 14.06
C PRO A 71 -6.87 9.30 13.29
N GLU A 72 -6.77 10.61 13.21
CA GLU A 72 -7.72 11.44 12.45
C GLU A 72 -7.63 11.15 10.95
N GLN A 73 -6.42 11.07 10.42
CA GLN A 73 -6.21 10.77 9.01
C GLN A 73 -6.72 9.38 8.64
N LEU A 74 -6.46 8.41 9.51
CA LEU A 74 -6.91 7.03 9.29
C LEU A 74 -8.44 6.97 9.32
N THR A 75 -9.07 7.63 10.28
CA THR A 75 -10.52 7.67 10.36
C THR A 75 -11.14 8.30 9.11
N TYR A 76 -10.58 9.42 8.66
CA TYR A 76 -11.03 10.08 7.44
C TYR A 76 -10.89 9.15 6.23
N TYR A 77 -9.74 8.49 6.09
CA TYR A 77 -9.48 7.57 4.99
C TYR A 77 -10.50 6.44 4.97
N ARG A 78 -10.76 5.83 6.11
CA ARG A 78 -11.69 4.71 6.19
C ARG A 78 -13.12 5.12 5.89
N LEU A 79 -13.53 6.28 6.36
CA LEU A 79 -14.89 6.79 6.11
C LEU A 79 -15.10 7.18 4.65
N LYS A 80 -14.07 7.69 4.00
CA LYS A 80 -14.18 8.19 2.63
C LYS A 80 -13.94 7.11 1.57
N PHE A 81 -12.99 6.21 1.81
CA PHE A 81 -12.52 5.28 0.77
C PHE A 81 -12.83 3.81 1.05
N GLU A 82 -13.30 3.48 2.22
CA GLU A 82 -13.64 2.09 2.57
C GLU A 82 -15.11 1.89 2.91
#